data_fd8183279ce965a75552e8fd724d947e
#
_entry.id   fd8183279ce965a75552e8fd724d947e
#
_cell.length_a   1.000
_cell.length_b   1.000
_cell.length_c   1.000
_cell.angle_alpha   90.00
_cell.angle_beta   90.00
_cell.angle_gamma   90.00
#
_symmetry.space_group_name_H-M   'P 1'
#
loop_
_entity.id
_entity.type
_entity.pdbx_description
1 polymer ?
#
loop_
_entity_poly.entity_id
_entity_poly.type
_entity_poly.pdbx_seq_one_letter_code
_entity_poly.pdbx_strand_id
1 'polypeptide(L)'
;MQVSVESTSALERRMTVGVPVERIETEVNKRLQQTARRAKVPGFRPGKVPMSVIRQRYEDAARQEALGDLIQATFYEAVVEQKLNPAGAPAVEPKSFEKGKDLEYVATFEVFPEFQVTGLDTIAIERLQAEVADSDVDNMLDILRKQNTRFETVERAAENGDQLNIDFVGKIDGEAFAGGSAKGTQLILGSGRMISGFEDALVGVKAGEVRVINPTFPEDYQNLDLAGKTAEFTVTVNSVSAPQLPELNDEFFALFGIKDGGLEGFRAEVRKNMERELRQAIKSKVKNQVMDGLLAANPIEVPKALIGNEVNRLRVQAVQQFGGNIKPDQLPAELFEEQAKRRVVLGLIVAEVVKQFELKPDEARVRELIEEMASAYQEPEQVVAWYYKNDQQMNEVRSVVLEEQVVDTVLQKANVTDKAVSYEDAVKPAEAPKAD
;
A
#
# COMPACT_ATOMS: atom_id res chain seq x y z
N MET A 1 23.29 14.92 36.34
CA MET A 1 23.43 14.93 34.87
C MET A 1 23.35 16.37 34.41
N GLN A 2 24.23 16.82 33.54
CA GLN A 2 24.14 18.16 32.93
C GLN A 2 23.59 17.98 31.49
N VAL A 3 22.61 18.78 31.11
CA VAL A 3 21.98 18.71 29.79
C VAL A 3 21.90 20.12 29.21
N SER A 4 22.37 20.26 27.97
CA SER A 4 22.23 21.50 27.19
C SER A 4 21.66 21.14 25.85
N VAL A 5 20.64 21.88 25.38
CA VAL A 5 19.96 21.65 24.09
C VAL A 5 20.07 22.89 23.20
N GLU A 6 20.51 22.69 21.99
CA GLU A 6 20.58 23.71 20.94
C GLU A 6 19.67 23.33 19.79
N SER A 7 18.91 24.28 19.23
CA SER A 7 18.16 24.10 18.03
C SER A 7 19.03 24.47 16.81
N THR A 8 19.40 23.50 16.00
CA THR A 8 20.24 23.71 14.81
C THR A 8 19.40 24.02 13.57
N SER A 9 18.14 23.52 13.56
CA SER A 9 17.14 23.87 12.54
C SER A 9 15.74 23.82 13.15
N ALA A 10 14.71 23.98 12.31
CA ALA A 10 13.31 23.85 12.73
C ALA A 10 13.05 22.48 13.39
N LEU A 11 13.59 21.42 12.83
CA LEU A 11 13.37 20.04 13.30
C LEU A 11 14.56 19.43 14.05
N GLU A 12 15.79 19.89 13.82
CA GLU A 12 16.97 19.27 14.38
C GLU A 12 17.36 19.87 15.74
N ARG A 13 17.67 19.00 16.68
CA ARG A 13 18.15 19.32 18.01
C ARG A 13 19.50 18.68 18.24
N ARG A 14 20.39 19.45 18.84
CA ARG A 14 21.71 19.01 19.28
C ARG A 14 21.74 19.07 20.78
N MET A 15 21.82 17.92 21.44
CA MET A 15 21.79 17.81 22.88
C MET A 15 23.15 17.33 23.39
N THR A 16 23.77 18.12 24.24
CA THR A 16 24.99 17.74 24.95
C THR A 16 24.64 17.24 26.34
N VAL A 17 25.08 16.02 26.65
CA VAL A 17 24.80 15.36 27.94
C VAL A 17 26.10 15.02 28.64
N GLY A 18 26.22 15.49 29.90
CA GLY A 18 27.31 15.17 30.82
C GLY A 18 26.84 14.16 31.87
N VAL A 19 27.51 13.01 31.95
CA VAL A 19 27.23 11.95 32.93
C VAL A 19 28.37 11.83 33.91
N PRO A 20 28.14 11.99 35.23
CA PRO A 20 29.19 11.92 36.25
C PRO A 20 29.90 10.57 36.28
N VAL A 21 31.22 10.58 36.53
CA VAL A 21 32.06 9.38 36.58
C VAL A 21 31.56 8.35 37.59
N GLU A 22 30.97 8.78 38.71
CA GLU A 22 30.43 7.90 39.76
C GLU A 22 29.32 7.01 39.22
N ARG A 23 28.48 7.53 38.31
CA ARG A 23 27.40 6.76 37.67
C ARG A 23 27.97 5.69 36.71
N ILE A 24 29.05 6.06 35.99
CA ILE A 24 29.75 5.15 35.09
C ILE A 24 30.39 4.01 35.89
N GLU A 25 31.14 4.33 36.94
CA GLU A 25 31.82 3.33 37.76
C GLU A 25 30.82 2.39 38.48
N THR A 26 29.66 2.92 38.86
CA THR A 26 28.58 2.11 39.44
C THR A 26 28.09 1.07 38.48
N GLU A 27 27.80 1.44 37.20
CA GLU A 27 27.29 0.51 36.20
C GLU A 27 28.39 -0.47 35.76
N VAL A 28 29.63 -0.04 35.61
CA VAL A 28 30.77 -0.92 35.33
C VAL A 28 30.94 -1.97 36.43
N ASN A 29 30.89 -1.56 37.69
CA ASN A 29 30.99 -2.49 38.81
C ASN A 29 29.86 -3.51 38.84
N LYS A 30 28.65 -3.08 38.58
CA LYS A 30 27.48 -3.95 38.48
C LYS A 30 27.64 -5.00 37.40
N ARG A 31 28.12 -4.63 36.19
CA ARG A 31 28.42 -5.56 35.10
C ARG A 31 29.54 -6.53 35.42
N LEU A 32 30.64 -6.02 36.04
CA LEU A 32 31.73 -6.90 36.48
C LEU A 32 31.25 -7.93 37.51
N GLN A 33 30.36 -7.56 38.43
CA GLN A 33 29.74 -8.51 39.36
C GLN A 33 28.85 -9.56 38.64
N GLN A 34 28.10 -9.15 37.63
CA GLN A 34 27.32 -10.10 36.81
C GLN A 34 28.24 -11.05 36.02
N THR A 35 29.30 -10.51 35.43
CA THR A 35 30.30 -11.31 34.70
C THR A 35 31.01 -12.29 35.63
N ALA A 36 31.37 -11.88 36.86
CA ALA A 36 32.01 -12.75 37.86
C ALA A 36 31.18 -14.03 38.18
N ARG A 37 29.87 -13.92 38.14
CA ARG A 37 28.97 -15.07 38.40
C ARG A 37 28.98 -16.09 37.25
N ARG A 38 29.27 -15.70 36.02
CA ARG A 38 29.17 -16.52 34.80
C ARG A 38 30.54 -16.82 34.16
N ALA A 39 31.57 -16.04 34.46
CA ALA A 39 32.88 -16.15 33.82
C ALA A 39 33.54 -17.49 34.10
N LYS A 40 34.04 -18.13 33.05
CA LYS A 40 34.89 -19.30 33.12
C LYS A 40 36.35 -18.86 32.98
N VAL A 41 37.08 -18.78 34.07
CA VAL A 41 38.51 -18.39 34.10
C VAL A 41 39.33 -19.63 34.42
N PRO A 42 40.32 -20.00 33.61
CA PRO A 42 41.22 -21.15 33.90
C PRO A 42 41.84 -20.96 35.31
N GLY A 43 41.83 -22.04 36.11
CA GLY A 43 42.35 -22.04 37.48
C GLY A 43 41.33 -21.61 38.57
N PHE A 44 40.11 -21.21 38.20
CA PHE A 44 39.09 -20.85 39.16
C PHE A 44 37.77 -21.56 38.93
N ARG A 45 37.06 -21.88 40.03
CA ARG A 45 35.71 -22.44 39.93
C ARG A 45 34.74 -21.32 39.51
N PRO A 46 33.80 -21.57 38.56
CA PRO A 46 32.78 -20.60 38.15
C PRO A 46 32.06 -19.97 39.36
N GLY A 47 31.95 -18.64 39.38
CA GLY A 47 31.36 -17.86 40.48
C GLY A 47 32.24 -17.66 41.71
N LYS A 48 33.50 -18.15 41.70
CA LYS A 48 34.50 -17.98 42.81
C LYS A 48 35.76 -17.29 42.32
N VAL A 49 35.73 -16.62 41.20
CA VAL A 49 36.87 -15.85 40.64
C VAL A 49 36.99 -14.55 41.45
N PRO A 50 38.19 -14.20 41.95
CA PRO A 50 38.40 -12.92 42.65
C PRO A 50 38.07 -11.74 41.71
N MET A 51 37.44 -10.66 42.29
CA MET A 51 37.04 -9.49 41.53
C MET A 51 38.23 -8.76 40.87
N SER A 52 39.44 -8.82 41.46
CA SER A 52 40.67 -8.27 40.86
C SER A 52 41.00 -8.94 39.51
N VAL A 53 40.85 -10.27 39.45
CA VAL A 53 41.09 -11.06 38.20
C VAL A 53 39.97 -10.79 37.15
N ILE A 54 38.74 -10.66 37.61
CA ILE A 54 37.61 -10.30 36.76
C ILE A 54 37.83 -8.91 36.18
N ARG A 55 38.18 -7.94 37.01
CA ARG A 55 38.47 -6.57 36.60
C ARG A 55 39.60 -6.52 35.58
N GLN A 56 40.73 -7.15 35.88
CA GLN A 56 41.88 -7.19 34.96
C GLN A 56 41.54 -7.75 33.58
N ARG A 57 40.62 -8.69 33.49
CA ARG A 57 40.28 -9.41 32.23
C ARG A 57 39.11 -8.83 31.47
N TYR A 58 38.14 -8.25 32.16
CA TYR A 58 36.85 -7.93 31.58
C TYR A 58 36.46 -6.43 31.78
N GLU A 59 37.32 -5.59 32.41
CA GLU A 59 36.95 -4.22 32.71
C GLU A 59 36.67 -3.40 31.44
N ASP A 60 37.52 -3.52 30.42
CA ASP A 60 37.38 -2.73 29.19
C ASP A 60 36.09 -3.11 28.42
N ALA A 61 35.81 -4.39 28.32
CA ALA A 61 34.57 -4.86 27.69
C ALA A 61 33.32 -4.45 28.48
N ALA A 62 33.37 -4.64 29.81
CA ALA A 62 32.29 -4.22 30.71
C ALA A 62 32.06 -2.71 30.68
N ARG A 63 33.14 -1.93 30.54
CA ARG A 63 33.05 -0.46 30.41
C ARG A 63 32.43 -0.03 29.10
N GLN A 64 32.84 -0.62 27.97
CA GLN A 64 32.25 -0.32 26.66
C GLN A 64 30.74 -0.60 26.63
N GLU A 65 30.35 -1.76 27.15
CA GLU A 65 28.92 -2.11 27.23
C GLU A 65 28.16 -1.17 28.20
N ALA A 66 28.76 -0.84 29.37
CA ALA A 66 28.15 0.06 30.33
C ALA A 66 28.00 1.49 29.77
N LEU A 67 28.98 1.99 29.01
CA LEU A 67 28.89 3.28 28.34
C LEU A 67 27.75 3.30 27.28
N GLY A 68 27.61 2.26 26.48
CA GLY A 68 26.51 2.15 25.50
C GLY A 68 25.14 2.24 26.17
N ASP A 69 24.91 1.45 27.22
CA ASP A 69 23.64 1.45 27.94
C ASP A 69 23.41 2.77 28.68
N LEU A 70 24.45 3.35 29.26
CA LEU A 70 24.34 4.67 29.95
C LEU A 70 23.99 5.78 28.97
N ILE A 71 24.62 5.82 27.78
CA ILE A 71 24.29 6.79 26.74
C ILE A 71 22.80 6.68 26.38
N GLN A 72 22.33 5.45 26.12
CA GLN A 72 20.94 5.24 25.80
C GLN A 72 19.99 5.67 26.94
N ALA A 73 20.27 5.24 28.17
CA ALA A 73 19.41 5.55 29.31
C ALA A 73 19.39 7.06 29.59
N THR A 74 20.56 7.71 29.60
CA THR A 74 20.68 9.14 29.90
C THR A 74 20.14 10.01 28.77
N PHE A 75 20.17 9.55 27.51
CA PHE A 75 19.50 10.23 26.42
C PHE A 75 17.99 10.28 26.65
N TYR A 76 17.35 9.15 26.96
CA TYR A 76 15.90 9.13 27.22
C TYR A 76 15.54 9.94 28.47
N GLU A 77 16.36 9.88 29.54
CA GLU A 77 16.15 10.72 30.73
C GLU A 77 16.17 12.21 30.35
N ALA A 78 17.18 12.62 29.56
CA ALA A 78 17.33 14.02 29.12
C ALA A 78 16.19 14.47 28.22
N VAL A 79 15.73 13.60 27.28
CA VAL A 79 14.59 13.86 26.40
C VAL A 79 13.31 14.12 27.20
N VAL A 80 13.04 13.31 28.22
CA VAL A 80 11.87 13.49 29.11
C VAL A 80 11.99 14.77 29.93
N GLU A 81 13.16 15.04 30.50
CA GLU A 81 13.43 16.26 31.31
C GLU A 81 13.24 17.54 30.48
N GLN A 82 13.71 17.53 29.22
CA GLN A 82 13.64 18.66 28.31
C GLN A 82 12.30 18.71 27.54
N LYS A 83 11.37 17.78 27.79
CA LYS A 83 10.07 17.66 27.12
C LYS A 83 10.17 17.62 25.58
N LEU A 84 11.22 16.97 25.08
CA LEU A 84 11.43 16.80 23.65
C LEU A 84 10.71 15.54 23.15
N ASN A 85 10.33 15.53 21.86
CA ASN A 85 9.69 14.38 21.22
C ASN A 85 10.53 13.96 19.99
N PRO A 86 11.54 13.08 20.15
CA PRO A 86 12.37 12.63 19.04
C PRO A 86 11.56 11.83 18.00
N ALA A 87 11.77 12.12 16.73
CA ALA A 87 11.15 11.44 15.62
C ALA A 87 11.92 10.18 15.16
N GLY A 88 13.11 9.95 15.70
CA GLY A 88 13.95 8.80 15.36
C GLY A 88 15.09 8.61 16.35
N ALA A 89 15.95 7.63 16.08
CA ALA A 89 17.14 7.38 16.89
C ALA A 89 18.15 8.53 16.74
N PRO A 90 18.82 8.96 17.83
CA PRO A 90 19.84 10.00 17.76
C PRO A 90 21.13 9.50 17.09
N ALA A 91 21.82 10.39 16.37
CA ALA A 91 23.22 10.21 16.07
C ALA A 91 24.04 10.65 17.27
N VAL A 92 24.79 9.72 17.87
CA VAL A 92 25.54 9.97 19.10
C VAL A 92 27.02 10.07 18.79
N GLU A 93 27.64 11.21 19.21
CA GLU A 93 29.05 11.48 19.09
C GLU A 93 29.65 11.63 20.50
N PRO A 94 30.45 10.66 20.99
CA PRO A 94 31.12 10.81 22.28
C PRO A 94 32.24 11.88 22.19
N LYS A 95 32.21 12.85 23.08
CA LYS A 95 33.25 13.89 23.21
C LYS A 95 34.35 13.52 24.21
N SER A 96 33.95 12.97 25.37
CA SER A 96 34.87 12.55 26.42
C SER A 96 34.37 11.24 27.02
N PHE A 97 35.25 10.21 27.04
CA PHE A 97 34.96 8.88 27.57
C PHE A 97 36.16 8.23 28.26
N GLU A 98 37.12 9.06 28.64
CA GLU A 98 38.35 8.60 29.29
C GLU A 98 38.07 8.01 30.68
N LYS A 99 38.87 7.00 31.06
CA LYS A 99 38.75 6.37 32.38
C LYS A 99 39.00 7.38 33.49
N GLY A 100 38.09 7.46 34.46
CA GLY A 100 38.19 8.36 35.59
C GLY A 100 37.73 9.79 35.30
N LYS A 101 37.16 10.07 34.13
CA LYS A 101 36.54 11.36 33.81
C LYS A 101 35.04 11.17 33.55
N ASP A 102 34.32 12.26 33.62
CA ASP A 102 32.89 12.29 33.23
C ASP A 102 32.73 11.94 31.77
N LEU A 103 31.64 11.25 31.44
CA LEU A 103 31.25 11.01 30.06
C LEU A 103 30.53 12.25 29.53
N GLU A 104 31.01 12.78 28.43
CA GLU A 104 30.31 13.81 27.68
C GLU A 104 30.04 13.30 26.25
N TYR A 105 28.80 13.39 25.81
CA TYR A 105 28.44 13.07 24.45
C TYR A 105 27.44 14.08 23.87
N VAL A 106 27.41 14.15 22.54
CA VAL A 106 26.46 14.95 21.79
C VAL A 106 25.52 14.01 21.07
N ALA A 107 24.23 14.20 21.26
CA ALA A 107 23.17 13.51 20.52
C ALA A 107 22.51 14.49 19.56
N THR A 108 22.58 14.22 18.28
CA THR A 108 21.87 14.98 17.24
C THR A 108 20.67 14.15 16.78
N PHE A 109 19.49 14.73 16.81
CA PHE A 109 18.24 14.06 16.44
C PHE A 109 17.20 15.05 15.94
N GLU A 110 16.25 14.55 15.16
CA GLU A 110 15.11 15.32 14.69
C GLU A 110 13.92 15.15 15.66
N VAL A 111 13.11 16.18 15.81
CA VAL A 111 11.87 16.19 16.60
C VAL A 111 10.66 16.31 15.70
N PHE A 112 9.50 15.86 16.18
CA PHE A 112 8.24 16.10 15.48
C PHE A 112 7.98 17.61 15.33
N PRO A 113 7.46 18.05 14.16
CA PRO A 113 7.11 19.46 13.95
C PRO A 113 5.96 19.88 14.87
N GLU A 114 6.05 21.09 15.42
CA GLU A 114 4.95 21.74 16.11
C GLU A 114 4.27 22.71 15.16
N PHE A 115 3.01 22.47 14.81
CA PHE A 115 2.21 23.29 13.92
C PHE A 115 0.73 23.22 14.31
N GLN A 116 -0.06 24.10 13.73
CA GLN A 116 -1.52 24.06 13.80
C GLN A 116 -2.07 23.96 12.40
N VAL A 117 -3.13 23.18 12.24
CA VAL A 117 -3.81 23.05 10.95
C VAL A 117 -4.62 24.31 10.69
N THR A 118 -4.41 24.93 9.52
CA THR A 118 -5.06 26.16 9.07
C THR A 118 -5.62 26.01 7.67
N GLY A 119 -6.37 27.01 7.19
CA GLY A 119 -6.83 27.07 5.80
C GLY A 119 -7.89 26.04 5.42
N LEU A 120 -8.60 25.43 6.37
CA LEU A 120 -9.65 24.46 6.07
C LEU A 120 -10.79 25.07 5.24
N ASP A 121 -11.07 26.36 5.43
CA ASP A 121 -12.05 27.15 4.70
C ASP A 121 -11.62 27.53 3.27
N THR A 122 -10.35 27.35 2.95
CA THR A 122 -9.82 27.58 1.59
C THR A 122 -9.83 26.33 0.72
N ILE A 123 -10.07 25.15 1.31
CA ILE A 123 -10.11 23.89 0.58
C ILE A 123 -11.39 23.85 -0.26
N ALA A 124 -11.21 23.67 -1.58
CA ALA A 124 -12.31 23.48 -2.52
C ALA A 124 -12.54 21.99 -2.78
N ILE A 125 -13.77 21.52 -2.59
CA ILE A 125 -14.16 20.13 -2.77
C ILE A 125 -15.29 20.05 -3.80
N GLU A 126 -15.08 19.30 -4.87
CA GLU A 126 -16.12 18.96 -5.82
C GLU A 126 -16.73 17.60 -5.43
N ARG A 127 -17.94 17.63 -4.86
CA ARG A 127 -18.66 16.42 -4.48
C ARG A 127 -19.55 15.97 -5.63
N LEU A 128 -19.25 14.80 -6.19
CA LEU A 128 -20.03 14.23 -7.28
C LEU A 128 -21.41 13.80 -6.77
N GLN A 129 -22.44 14.13 -7.55
CA GLN A 129 -23.82 13.71 -7.35
C GLN A 129 -24.22 12.82 -8.54
N ALA A 130 -24.48 11.56 -8.28
CA ALA A 130 -24.92 10.60 -9.29
C ALA A 130 -25.94 9.63 -8.68
N GLU A 131 -26.82 9.14 -9.51
CA GLU A 131 -27.79 8.10 -9.16
C GLU A 131 -27.67 6.95 -10.16
N VAL A 132 -28.04 5.75 -9.74
CA VAL A 132 -28.07 4.57 -10.60
C VAL A 132 -29.42 4.55 -11.35
N ALA A 133 -29.41 4.90 -12.64
CA ALA A 133 -30.59 4.85 -13.49
C ALA A 133 -30.91 3.40 -13.92
N ASP A 134 -32.13 3.17 -14.39
CA ASP A 134 -32.53 1.86 -14.94
C ASP A 134 -31.67 1.44 -16.15
N SER A 135 -31.28 2.41 -16.96
CA SER A 135 -30.36 2.20 -18.10
C SER A 135 -28.99 1.70 -17.67
N ASP A 136 -28.49 2.16 -16.52
CA ASP A 136 -27.18 1.71 -16.00
C ASP A 136 -27.26 0.24 -15.54
N VAL A 137 -28.38 -0.13 -14.92
CA VAL A 137 -28.67 -1.53 -14.54
C VAL A 137 -28.76 -2.41 -15.77
N ASP A 138 -29.47 -1.96 -16.84
CA ASP A 138 -29.58 -2.70 -18.10
C ASP A 138 -28.21 -2.89 -18.75
N ASN A 139 -27.39 -1.85 -18.79
CA ASN A 139 -26.01 -1.94 -19.30
C ASN A 139 -25.17 -2.93 -18.48
N MET A 140 -25.30 -2.90 -17.15
CA MET A 140 -24.60 -3.84 -16.27
C MET A 140 -25.03 -5.28 -16.50
N LEU A 141 -26.34 -5.53 -16.68
CA LEU A 141 -26.85 -6.85 -17.03
C LEU A 141 -26.26 -7.36 -18.34
N ASP A 142 -26.16 -6.50 -19.35
CA ASP A 142 -25.55 -6.85 -20.64
C ASP A 142 -24.04 -7.12 -20.49
N ILE A 143 -23.33 -6.38 -19.66
CA ILE A 143 -21.92 -6.66 -19.34
C ILE A 143 -21.79 -8.02 -18.66
N LEU A 144 -22.61 -8.32 -17.65
CA LEU A 144 -22.60 -9.61 -16.95
C LEU A 144 -22.91 -10.78 -17.88
N ARG A 145 -23.86 -10.61 -18.80
CA ARG A 145 -24.17 -11.62 -19.86
C ARG A 145 -22.98 -11.85 -20.78
N LYS A 146 -22.34 -10.77 -21.27
CA LYS A 146 -21.16 -10.86 -22.14
C LYS A 146 -19.98 -11.54 -21.44
N GLN A 147 -19.74 -11.24 -20.15
CA GLN A 147 -18.68 -11.88 -19.35
C GLN A 147 -18.91 -13.38 -19.15
N ASN A 148 -20.17 -13.82 -19.14
CA ASN A 148 -20.58 -15.22 -18.98
C ASN A 148 -20.98 -15.87 -20.33
N THR A 149 -20.56 -15.30 -21.47
CA THR A 149 -20.77 -15.86 -22.79
C THR A 149 -20.19 -17.27 -22.88
N ARG A 150 -20.99 -18.23 -23.33
CA ARG A 150 -20.51 -19.56 -23.69
C ARG A 150 -20.20 -19.59 -25.18
N PHE A 151 -19.29 -20.43 -25.60
CA PHE A 151 -18.89 -20.56 -26.99
C PHE A 151 -19.23 -21.96 -27.47
N GLU A 152 -20.07 -22.06 -28.52
CA GLU A 152 -20.48 -23.32 -29.12
C GLU A 152 -19.84 -23.51 -30.50
N THR A 153 -19.28 -24.68 -30.75
CA THR A 153 -18.59 -24.99 -32.01
C THR A 153 -19.57 -24.93 -33.17
N VAL A 154 -19.18 -24.25 -34.25
CA VAL A 154 -19.96 -24.06 -35.47
C VAL A 154 -19.15 -24.44 -36.70
N GLU A 155 -19.86 -24.86 -37.78
CA GLU A 155 -19.20 -25.26 -39.01
C GLU A 155 -19.16 -24.14 -40.09
N ARG A 156 -19.64 -22.94 -39.76
CA ARG A 156 -19.56 -21.76 -40.63
C ARG A 156 -18.21 -21.08 -40.61
N ALA A 157 -17.99 -20.16 -41.55
CA ALA A 157 -16.86 -19.27 -41.52
C ALA A 157 -16.91 -18.34 -40.28
N ALA A 158 -15.74 -18.02 -39.74
CA ALA A 158 -15.59 -17.19 -38.56
C ALA A 158 -16.00 -15.74 -38.80
N GLU A 159 -16.74 -15.17 -37.86
CA GLU A 159 -17.16 -13.77 -37.84
C GLU A 159 -16.56 -13.04 -36.63
N ASN A 160 -16.61 -11.71 -36.62
CA ASN A 160 -16.21 -10.94 -35.45
C ASN A 160 -17.07 -11.34 -34.23
N GLY A 161 -16.40 -11.54 -33.08
CA GLY A 161 -17.03 -12.04 -31.87
C GLY A 161 -16.92 -13.57 -31.70
N ASP A 162 -16.59 -14.32 -32.72
CA ASP A 162 -16.36 -15.76 -32.61
C ASP A 162 -15.05 -16.07 -31.89
N GLN A 163 -15.03 -17.17 -31.16
CA GLN A 163 -13.82 -17.70 -30.55
C GLN A 163 -13.20 -18.75 -31.45
N LEU A 164 -11.95 -18.54 -31.82
CA LEU A 164 -11.13 -19.50 -32.53
C LEU A 164 -10.24 -20.28 -31.55
N ASN A 165 -10.13 -21.58 -31.77
CA ASN A 165 -9.01 -22.36 -31.20
C ASN A 165 -7.96 -22.48 -32.30
N ILE A 166 -6.75 -21.91 -32.06
CA ILE A 166 -5.71 -21.82 -33.08
C ILE A 166 -4.37 -22.35 -32.56
N ASP A 167 -3.61 -22.92 -33.53
CA ASP A 167 -2.18 -23.10 -33.39
C ASP A 167 -1.49 -22.09 -34.29
N PHE A 168 -0.44 -21.46 -33.83
CA PHE A 168 0.30 -20.52 -34.67
C PHE A 168 1.81 -20.62 -34.48
N VAL A 169 2.53 -20.31 -35.57
CA VAL A 169 3.99 -20.21 -35.58
C VAL A 169 4.37 -18.92 -36.31
N GLY A 170 4.99 -18.01 -35.59
CA GLY A 170 5.51 -16.74 -36.11
C GLY A 170 6.97 -16.81 -36.46
N LYS A 171 7.33 -16.20 -37.58
CA LYS A 171 8.69 -16.09 -38.08
C LYS A 171 8.99 -14.65 -38.47
N ILE A 172 10.23 -14.21 -38.26
CA ILE A 172 10.78 -12.95 -38.78
C ILE A 172 11.97 -13.33 -39.65
N ASP A 173 11.99 -12.86 -40.89
CA ASP A 173 13.04 -13.20 -41.87
C ASP A 173 13.25 -14.71 -42.06
N GLY A 174 12.18 -15.50 -41.88
CA GLY A 174 12.20 -16.95 -42.02
C GLY A 174 12.60 -17.74 -40.75
N GLU A 175 13.02 -17.07 -39.69
CA GLU A 175 13.39 -17.68 -38.42
C GLU A 175 12.33 -17.53 -37.35
N ALA A 176 12.02 -18.61 -36.61
CA ALA A 176 11.06 -18.57 -35.52
C ALA A 176 11.65 -17.81 -34.31
N PHE A 177 10.88 -16.94 -33.70
CA PHE A 177 11.30 -16.14 -32.53
C PHE A 177 10.67 -16.64 -31.24
N ALA A 178 11.31 -16.34 -30.13
CA ALA A 178 10.84 -16.72 -28.80
C ALA A 178 9.47 -16.05 -28.49
N GLY A 179 8.48 -16.88 -28.09
CA GLY A 179 7.12 -16.41 -27.83
C GLY A 179 6.25 -16.29 -29.10
N GLY A 180 6.80 -16.51 -30.29
CA GLY A 180 6.08 -16.44 -31.58
C GLY A 180 5.22 -17.68 -31.89
N SER A 181 5.20 -18.73 -31.07
CA SER A 181 4.43 -19.94 -31.33
C SER A 181 3.64 -20.39 -30.11
N ALA A 182 2.42 -20.85 -30.37
CA ALA A 182 1.57 -21.47 -29.35
C ALA A 182 0.59 -22.47 -30.01
N LYS A 183 0.04 -23.38 -29.20
CA LYS A 183 -0.96 -24.36 -29.62
C LYS A 183 -2.19 -24.29 -28.73
N GLY A 184 -3.37 -24.54 -29.34
CA GLY A 184 -4.62 -24.57 -28.62
C GLY A 184 -5.04 -23.21 -28.03
N THR A 185 -4.54 -22.13 -28.59
CA THR A 185 -4.81 -20.78 -28.09
C THR A 185 -6.24 -20.37 -28.41
N GLN A 186 -6.96 -19.91 -27.39
CA GLN A 186 -8.31 -19.36 -27.52
C GLN A 186 -8.22 -17.88 -27.89
N LEU A 187 -8.73 -17.50 -29.05
CA LEU A 187 -8.73 -16.14 -29.58
C LEU A 187 -10.15 -15.71 -29.93
N ILE A 188 -10.63 -14.61 -29.40
CA ILE A 188 -11.90 -14.01 -29.79
C ILE A 188 -11.60 -12.94 -30.84
N LEU A 189 -12.19 -13.08 -32.03
CA LEU A 189 -12.01 -12.13 -33.13
C LEU A 189 -12.63 -10.78 -32.80
N GLY A 190 -11.86 -9.71 -33.00
CA GLY A 190 -12.26 -8.33 -32.64
C GLY A 190 -12.07 -7.96 -31.20
N SER A 191 -11.40 -8.80 -30.39
CA SER A 191 -11.11 -8.52 -28.98
C SER A 191 -9.95 -7.52 -28.77
N GLY A 192 -9.11 -7.32 -29.78
CA GLY A 192 -7.92 -6.47 -29.70
C GLY A 192 -6.81 -7.01 -28.80
N ARG A 193 -6.82 -8.31 -28.47
CA ARG A 193 -5.79 -8.96 -27.65
C ARG A 193 -4.51 -9.28 -28.37
N MET A 194 -4.59 -9.42 -29.70
CA MET A 194 -3.45 -9.67 -30.57
C MET A 194 -2.95 -8.36 -31.21
N ILE A 195 -1.77 -8.40 -31.77
CA ILE A 195 -1.22 -7.28 -32.54
C ILE A 195 -2.16 -6.90 -33.70
N SER A 196 -2.18 -5.62 -34.03
CA SER A 196 -3.06 -5.06 -35.06
C SER A 196 -2.94 -5.85 -36.39
N GLY A 197 -4.09 -6.16 -37.00
CA GLY A 197 -4.18 -6.91 -38.26
C GLY A 197 -4.12 -8.44 -38.08
N PHE A 198 -3.81 -8.96 -36.91
CA PHE A 198 -3.78 -10.42 -36.67
C PHE A 198 -5.20 -10.99 -36.65
N GLU A 199 -6.10 -10.41 -35.85
CA GLU A 199 -7.48 -10.85 -35.70
C GLU A 199 -8.28 -10.60 -36.98
N ASP A 200 -8.12 -9.44 -37.61
CA ASP A 200 -8.83 -9.07 -38.86
C ASP A 200 -8.52 -10.01 -40.00
N ALA A 201 -7.26 -10.46 -40.11
CA ALA A 201 -6.85 -11.39 -41.16
C ALA A 201 -7.45 -12.80 -41.00
N LEU A 202 -7.96 -13.12 -39.79
CA LEU A 202 -8.59 -14.41 -39.50
C LEU A 202 -10.11 -14.39 -39.64
N VAL A 203 -10.73 -13.26 -39.94
CA VAL A 203 -12.16 -13.19 -40.26
C VAL A 203 -12.42 -13.99 -41.52
N GLY A 204 -13.46 -14.82 -41.50
CA GLY A 204 -13.86 -15.66 -42.63
C GLY A 204 -13.14 -17.01 -42.74
N VAL A 205 -12.25 -17.38 -41.82
CA VAL A 205 -11.58 -18.69 -41.78
C VAL A 205 -12.58 -19.80 -41.37
N LYS A 206 -12.28 -21.03 -41.72
CA LYS A 206 -13.04 -22.21 -41.30
C LYS A 206 -12.18 -23.14 -40.44
N ALA A 207 -12.84 -24.00 -39.69
CA ALA A 207 -12.17 -25.06 -38.96
C ALA A 207 -11.36 -25.94 -39.93
N GLY A 208 -10.13 -26.29 -39.55
CA GLY A 208 -9.17 -27.04 -40.35
C GLY A 208 -8.38 -26.20 -41.36
N GLU A 209 -8.69 -24.91 -41.56
CA GLU A 209 -7.97 -24.03 -42.49
C GLU A 209 -6.61 -23.61 -41.90
N VAL A 210 -5.61 -23.51 -42.80
CA VAL A 210 -4.31 -22.95 -42.50
C VAL A 210 -4.19 -21.64 -43.27
N ARG A 211 -3.94 -20.54 -42.55
CA ARG A 211 -3.79 -19.22 -43.12
C ARG A 211 -2.45 -18.58 -42.73
N VAL A 212 -1.79 -17.99 -43.71
CA VAL A 212 -0.56 -17.20 -43.47
C VAL A 212 -0.95 -15.74 -43.44
N ILE A 213 -0.55 -15.05 -42.39
CA ILE A 213 -0.82 -13.63 -42.17
C ILE A 213 0.47 -12.88 -41.81
N ASN A 214 0.57 -11.61 -42.15
CA ASN A 214 1.76 -10.80 -42.00
C ASN A 214 1.48 -9.52 -41.19
N PRO A 215 1.14 -9.62 -39.89
CA PRO A 215 0.95 -8.43 -39.06
C PRO A 215 2.28 -7.77 -38.71
N THR A 216 2.24 -6.45 -38.48
CA THR A 216 3.40 -5.67 -38.06
C THR A 216 3.28 -5.35 -36.57
N PHE A 217 4.36 -5.58 -35.82
CA PHE A 217 4.42 -5.18 -34.41
C PHE A 217 4.39 -3.66 -34.28
N PRO A 218 3.67 -3.08 -33.31
CA PRO A 218 3.72 -1.65 -33.02
C PRO A 218 5.14 -1.17 -32.71
N GLU A 219 5.43 0.12 -32.96
CA GLU A 219 6.74 0.71 -32.67
C GLU A 219 7.04 0.77 -31.15
N ASP A 220 5.99 0.86 -30.33
CA ASP A 220 6.02 0.88 -28.86
C ASP A 220 5.87 -0.51 -28.23
N TYR A 221 6.09 -1.58 -29.00
CA TYR A 221 5.98 -2.94 -28.47
C TYR A 221 7.01 -3.20 -27.38
N GLN A 222 6.58 -3.85 -26.25
CA GLN A 222 7.41 -4.09 -25.06
C GLN A 222 8.76 -4.77 -25.35
N ASN A 223 8.79 -5.67 -26.34
CA ASN A 223 10.02 -6.29 -26.78
C ASN A 223 10.61 -5.49 -27.95
N LEU A 224 11.70 -4.74 -27.64
CA LEU A 224 12.38 -3.88 -28.60
C LEU A 224 12.96 -4.65 -29.81
N ASP A 225 13.24 -5.94 -29.68
CA ASP A 225 13.74 -6.78 -30.77
C ASP A 225 12.66 -7.06 -31.82
N LEU A 226 11.38 -6.92 -31.46
CA LEU A 226 10.22 -7.15 -32.32
C LEU A 226 9.55 -5.85 -32.78
N ALA A 227 9.74 -4.74 -32.08
CA ALA A 227 9.11 -3.45 -32.36
C ALA A 227 9.31 -3.03 -33.83
N GLY A 228 8.23 -2.61 -34.48
CA GLY A 228 8.21 -2.16 -35.87
C GLY A 228 8.48 -3.26 -36.93
N LYS A 229 8.72 -4.51 -36.56
CA LYS A 229 9.00 -5.60 -37.51
C LYS A 229 7.70 -6.28 -37.95
N THR A 230 7.68 -6.69 -39.22
CA THR A 230 6.61 -7.54 -39.76
C THR A 230 6.98 -9.00 -39.53
N ALA A 231 6.05 -9.77 -38.97
CA ALA A 231 6.23 -11.20 -38.76
C ALA A 231 5.23 -12.00 -39.61
N GLU A 232 5.71 -13.07 -40.19
CA GLU A 232 4.87 -14.04 -40.89
C GLU A 232 4.37 -15.09 -39.88
N PHE A 233 3.04 -15.15 -39.70
CA PHE A 233 2.39 -16.17 -38.88
C PHE A 233 1.68 -17.18 -39.71
N THR A 234 2.04 -18.44 -39.57
CA THR A 234 1.26 -19.56 -40.08
C THR A 234 0.28 -19.99 -38.97
N VAL A 235 -1.00 -19.74 -39.20
CA VAL A 235 -2.09 -20.02 -38.25
C VAL A 235 -2.92 -21.20 -38.73
N THR A 236 -3.07 -22.23 -37.92
CA THR A 236 -3.95 -23.36 -38.11
C THR A 236 -5.18 -23.20 -37.24
N VAL A 237 -6.36 -23.20 -37.82
CA VAL A 237 -7.63 -23.05 -37.10
C VAL A 237 -8.15 -24.45 -36.74
N ASN A 238 -8.15 -24.79 -35.47
CA ASN A 238 -8.61 -26.07 -34.95
C ASN A 238 -10.15 -26.14 -34.90
N SER A 239 -10.78 -25.06 -34.40
CA SER A 239 -12.25 -24.94 -34.33
C SER A 239 -12.67 -23.48 -34.35
N VAL A 240 -13.90 -23.24 -34.80
CA VAL A 240 -14.62 -21.97 -34.73
C VAL A 240 -15.81 -22.16 -33.80
N SER A 241 -15.99 -21.26 -32.83
CA SER A 241 -17.09 -21.32 -31.87
C SER A 241 -17.81 -19.98 -31.84
N ALA A 242 -19.12 -19.98 -32.01
CA ALA A 242 -19.97 -18.80 -31.96
C ALA A 242 -20.33 -18.43 -30.51
N PRO A 243 -20.38 -17.14 -30.17
CA PRO A 243 -20.80 -16.71 -28.84
C PRO A 243 -22.28 -16.97 -28.60
N GLN A 244 -22.60 -17.62 -27.50
CA GLN A 244 -23.94 -17.79 -26.98
C GLN A 244 -24.13 -16.98 -25.74
N LEU A 245 -24.82 -15.86 -25.84
CA LEU A 245 -25.17 -15.04 -24.69
C LEU A 245 -26.16 -15.81 -23.81
N PRO A 246 -25.90 -16.00 -22.53
CA PRO A 246 -26.81 -16.68 -21.64
C PRO A 246 -28.16 -15.94 -21.57
N GLU A 247 -29.23 -16.69 -21.47
CA GLU A 247 -30.55 -16.12 -21.18
C GLU A 247 -30.59 -15.65 -19.71
N LEU A 248 -31.35 -14.57 -19.47
CA LEU A 248 -31.61 -14.09 -18.12
C LEU A 248 -32.69 -14.98 -17.46
N ASN A 249 -32.27 -16.14 -16.99
CA ASN A 249 -33.09 -17.15 -16.34
C ASN A 249 -32.54 -17.53 -14.96
N ASP A 250 -33.27 -18.36 -14.22
CA ASP A 250 -32.92 -18.75 -12.85
C ASP A 250 -31.54 -19.43 -12.78
N GLU A 251 -31.14 -20.15 -13.84
CA GLU A 251 -29.80 -20.78 -13.88
C GLU A 251 -28.69 -19.73 -13.95
N PHE A 252 -28.90 -18.66 -14.72
CA PHE A 252 -27.97 -17.53 -14.78
C PHE A 252 -27.93 -16.75 -13.44
N PHE A 253 -29.08 -16.48 -12.84
CA PHE A 253 -29.16 -15.76 -11.56
C PHE A 253 -28.52 -16.54 -10.41
N ALA A 254 -28.60 -17.88 -10.45
CA ALA A 254 -27.96 -18.74 -9.45
C ALA A 254 -26.41 -18.60 -9.44
N LEU A 255 -25.77 -18.23 -10.58
CA LEU A 255 -24.32 -17.96 -10.63
C LEU A 255 -23.93 -16.78 -9.75
N PHE A 256 -24.85 -15.87 -9.50
CA PHE A 256 -24.67 -14.69 -8.64
C PHE A 256 -25.29 -14.85 -7.26
N GLY A 257 -25.66 -16.07 -6.89
CA GLY A 257 -26.22 -16.40 -5.56
C GLY A 257 -27.70 -16.05 -5.39
N ILE A 258 -28.39 -15.63 -6.46
CA ILE A 258 -29.82 -15.29 -6.42
C ILE A 258 -30.62 -16.58 -6.65
N LYS A 259 -31.39 -16.98 -5.63
CA LYS A 259 -32.18 -18.21 -5.67
C LYS A 259 -33.66 -17.97 -5.92
N ASP A 260 -34.15 -16.78 -5.57
CA ASP A 260 -35.57 -16.41 -5.62
C ASP A 260 -35.73 -15.00 -6.19
N GLY A 261 -36.90 -14.68 -6.74
CA GLY A 261 -37.25 -13.36 -7.24
C GLY A 261 -37.03 -13.14 -8.75
N GLY A 262 -36.49 -14.13 -9.47
CA GLY A 262 -36.30 -14.08 -10.92
C GLY A 262 -35.54 -12.84 -11.39
N LEU A 263 -35.92 -12.34 -12.57
CA LEU A 263 -35.24 -11.15 -13.15
C LEU A 263 -35.36 -9.90 -12.30
N GLU A 264 -36.51 -9.68 -11.67
CA GLU A 264 -36.68 -8.47 -10.79
C GLU A 264 -35.80 -8.52 -9.55
N GLY A 265 -35.70 -9.71 -8.93
CA GLY A 265 -34.80 -9.93 -7.79
C GLY A 265 -33.33 -9.73 -8.19
N PHE A 266 -32.93 -10.24 -9.37
CA PHE A 266 -31.57 -10.04 -9.90
C PHE A 266 -31.27 -8.57 -10.19
N ARG A 267 -32.19 -7.83 -10.86
CA ARG A 267 -32.06 -6.39 -11.09
C ARG A 267 -31.90 -5.60 -9.80
N ALA A 268 -32.69 -5.94 -8.78
CA ALA A 268 -32.63 -5.27 -7.49
C ALA A 268 -31.26 -5.47 -6.82
N GLU A 269 -30.70 -6.68 -6.87
CA GLU A 269 -29.38 -6.95 -6.28
C GLU A 269 -28.25 -6.28 -7.09
N VAL A 270 -28.31 -6.31 -8.42
CA VAL A 270 -27.36 -5.57 -9.28
C VAL A 270 -27.40 -4.08 -8.95
N ARG A 271 -28.58 -3.46 -8.87
CA ARG A 271 -28.76 -2.06 -8.49
C ARG A 271 -28.14 -1.77 -7.15
N LYS A 272 -28.45 -2.57 -6.13
CA LYS A 272 -27.91 -2.42 -4.77
C LYS A 272 -26.38 -2.47 -4.75
N ASN A 273 -25.78 -3.37 -5.53
CA ASN A 273 -24.32 -3.46 -5.67
C ASN A 273 -23.74 -2.22 -6.36
N MET A 274 -24.36 -1.74 -7.43
CA MET A 274 -23.95 -0.52 -8.14
C MET A 274 -24.09 0.73 -7.25
N GLU A 275 -25.15 0.85 -6.46
CA GLU A 275 -25.32 1.95 -5.50
C GLU A 275 -24.26 1.91 -4.38
N ARG A 276 -23.87 0.72 -3.94
CA ARG A 276 -22.76 0.55 -2.98
C ARG A 276 -21.44 1.00 -3.60
N GLU A 277 -21.15 0.57 -4.82
CA GLU A 277 -19.95 0.96 -5.57
C GLU A 277 -19.91 2.48 -5.78
N LEU A 278 -21.03 3.08 -6.19
CA LEU A 278 -21.16 4.51 -6.38
C LEU A 278 -20.86 5.29 -5.10
N ARG A 279 -21.48 4.90 -3.98
CA ARG A 279 -21.22 5.52 -2.67
C ARG A 279 -19.74 5.43 -2.29
N GLN A 280 -19.13 4.27 -2.49
CA GLN A 280 -17.72 4.06 -2.19
C GLN A 280 -16.81 4.89 -3.09
N ALA A 281 -17.10 4.96 -4.38
CA ALA A 281 -16.34 5.77 -5.34
C ALA A 281 -16.40 7.26 -5.00
N ILE A 282 -17.61 7.79 -4.74
CA ILE A 282 -17.79 9.21 -4.34
C ILE A 282 -17.06 9.48 -3.02
N LYS A 283 -17.21 8.61 -2.01
CA LYS A 283 -16.54 8.75 -0.71
C LYS A 283 -15.03 8.78 -0.88
N SER A 284 -14.48 7.89 -1.70
CA SER A 284 -13.04 7.83 -2.00
C SER A 284 -12.54 9.09 -2.71
N LYS A 285 -13.27 9.58 -3.72
CA LYS A 285 -12.90 10.82 -4.45
C LYS A 285 -12.93 12.05 -3.53
N VAL A 286 -13.96 12.19 -2.71
CA VAL A 286 -14.07 13.28 -1.72
C VAL A 286 -12.93 13.19 -0.69
N LYS A 287 -12.67 12.00 -0.16
CA LYS A 287 -11.55 11.77 0.77
C LYS A 287 -10.22 12.21 0.17
N ASN A 288 -9.94 11.81 -1.08
CA ASN A 288 -8.69 12.19 -1.76
C ASN A 288 -8.58 13.70 -1.92
N GLN A 289 -9.64 14.39 -2.35
CA GLN A 289 -9.65 15.84 -2.46
C GLN A 289 -9.42 16.55 -1.12
N VAL A 290 -10.03 16.05 -0.03
CA VAL A 290 -9.80 16.55 1.32
C VAL A 290 -8.33 16.40 1.72
N MET A 291 -7.76 15.21 1.48
CA MET A 291 -6.35 14.92 1.83
C MET A 291 -5.38 15.77 1.01
N ASP A 292 -5.64 15.95 -0.29
CA ASP A 292 -4.86 16.83 -1.15
C ASP A 292 -4.98 18.31 -0.72
N GLY A 293 -6.19 18.75 -0.40
CA GLY A 293 -6.44 20.08 0.12
C GLY A 293 -5.73 20.37 1.44
N LEU A 294 -5.74 19.40 2.37
CA LEU A 294 -5.01 19.49 3.64
C LEU A 294 -3.51 19.62 3.42
N LEU A 295 -2.95 18.83 2.50
CA LEU A 295 -1.52 18.90 2.13
C LEU A 295 -1.15 20.26 1.53
N ALA A 296 -1.98 20.76 0.61
CA ALA A 296 -1.74 22.05 -0.05
C ALA A 296 -1.83 23.24 0.92
N ALA A 297 -2.80 23.21 1.84
CA ALA A 297 -3.02 24.28 2.81
C ALA A 297 -1.99 24.28 3.95
N ASN A 298 -1.32 23.16 4.23
CA ASN A 298 -0.42 23.00 5.36
C ASN A 298 0.96 22.43 4.93
N PRO A 299 1.80 23.22 4.24
CA PRO A 299 3.15 22.79 3.90
C PRO A 299 4.01 22.73 5.17
N ILE A 300 4.36 21.52 5.60
CA ILE A 300 5.20 21.27 6.77
C ILE A 300 6.49 20.53 6.37
N GLU A 301 7.58 20.89 7.07
CA GLU A 301 8.80 20.09 7.02
C GLU A 301 8.64 18.85 7.87
N VAL A 302 9.18 17.72 7.40
CA VAL A 302 9.09 16.45 8.12
C VAL A 302 10.45 15.83 8.37
N PRO A 303 10.63 15.17 9.52
CA PRO A 303 11.87 14.50 9.88
C PRO A 303 12.24 13.42 8.85
N LYS A 304 13.52 13.41 8.43
CA LYS A 304 14.06 12.41 7.50
C LYS A 304 13.93 10.99 8.04
N ALA A 305 14.05 10.84 9.36
CA ALA A 305 13.88 9.55 10.02
C ALA A 305 12.49 8.95 9.78
N LEU A 306 11.43 9.76 9.79
CA LEU A 306 10.06 9.29 9.50
C LEU A 306 9.91 8.90 8.04
N ILE A 307 10.47 9.68 7.11
CA ILE A 307 10.46 9.36 5.68
C ILE A 307 11.18 8.03 5.44
N GLY A 308 12.39 7.85 6.00
CA GLY A 308 13.15 6.60 5.87
C GLY A 308 12.40 5.37 6.39
N ASN A 309 11.72 5.50 7.53
CA ASN A 309 10.88 4.42 8.08
C ASN A 309 9.71 4.08 7.15
N GLU A 310 9.05 5.09 6.57
CA GLU A 310 7.92 4.87 5.65
C GLU A 310 8.40 4.29 4.31
N VAL A 311 9.54 4.72 3.78
CA VAL A 311 10.19 4.11 2.60
C VAL A 311 10.40 2.61 2.82
N ASN A 312 10.95 2.22 3.99
CA ASN A 312 11.17 0.81 4.30
C ASN A 312 9.84 0.04 4.38
N ARG A 313 8.78 0.63 4.94
CA ARG A 313 7.44 0.04 4.99
C ARG A 313 6.88 -0.17 3.58
N LEU A 314 7.00 0.83 2.70
CA LEU A 314 6.55 0.76 1.31
C LEU A 314 7.31 -0.32 0.52
N ARG A 315 8.63 -0.44 0.72
CA ARG A 315 9.44 -1.51 0.12
C ARG A 315 8.97 -2.90 0.53
N VAL A 316 8.70 -3.11 1.82
CA VAL A 316 8.17 -4.38 2.33
C VAL A 316 6.81 -4.68 1.71
N GLN A 317 5.92 -3.69 1.64
CA GLN A 317 4.60 -3.82 1.02
C GLN A 317 4.70 -4.17 -0.48
N ALA A 318 5.60 -3.51 -1.23
CA ALA A 318 5.84 -3.79 -2.64
C ALA A 318 6.35 -5.23 -2.86
N VAL A 319 7.31 -5.68 -2.06
CA VAL A 319 7.82 -7.07 -2.14
C VAL A 319 6.72 -8.10 -1.89
N GLN A 320 5.84 -7.86 -0.91
CA GLN A 320 4.71 -8.75 -0.66
C GLN A 320 3.74 -8.82 -1.83
N GLN A 321 3.51 -7.70 -2.51
CA GLN A 321 2.62 -7.62 -3.67
C GLN A 321 3.20 -8.30 -4.92
N PHE A 322 4.52 -8.25 -5.12
CA PHE A 322 5.21 -8.86 -6.27
C PHE A 322 5.68 -10.30 -6.06
N GLY A 323 5.20 -10.99 -5.03
CA GLY A 323 5.45 -12.44 -4.84
C GLY A 323 6.75 -12.81 -4.12
N GLY A 324 7.38 -11.89 -3.40
CA GLY A 324 8.33 -12.21 -2.32
C GLY A 324 9.75 -12.66 -2.70
N ASN A 325 10.12 -12.69 -3.97
CA ASN A 325 11.44 -13.18 -4.42
C ASN A 325 12.57 -12.13 -4.34
N ILE A 326 12.24 -10.87 -4.04
CA ILE A 326 13.16 -9.73 -3.98
C ILE A 326 13.24 -9.28 -2.51
N LYS A 327 14.46 -8.96 -2.03
CA LYS A 327 14.60 -8.37 -0.69
C LYS A 327 14.21 -6.88 -0.72
N PRO A 328 13.52 -6.36 0.32
CA PRO A 328 13.12 -4.95 0.37
C PRO A 328 14.28 -3.97 0.10
N ASP A 329 15.47 -4.25 0.62
CA ASP A 329 16.66 -3.41 0.46
C ASP A 329 17.20 -3.33 -0.98
N GLN A 330 16.77 -4.24 -1.86
CA GLN A 330 17.17 -4.23 -3.27
C GLN A 330 16.32 -3.27 -4.11
N LEU A 331 15.19 -2.79 -3.57
CA LEU A 331 14.37 -1.79 -4.24
C LEU A 331 14.97 -0.39 -3.96
N PRO A 332 15.25 0.43 -5.00
CA PRO A 332 15.77 1.78 -4.82
C PRO A 332 14.86 2.62 -3.91
N ALA A 333 15.44 3.39 -2.98
CA ALA A 333 14.67 4.23 -2.05
C ALA A 333 13.91 5.34 -2.78
N GLU A 334 14.55 5.88 -3.80
CA GLU A 334 14.09 7.02 -4.59
C GLU A 334 12.72 6.79 -5.22
N LEU A 335 12.41 5.53 -5.57
CA LEU A 335 11.08 5.14 -6.12
C LEU A 335 9.94 5.35 -5.12
N PHE A 336 10.24 5.41 -3.83
CA PHE A 336 9.25 5.47 -2.76
C PHE A 336 9.28 6.79 -1.97
N GLU A 337 10.31 7.63 -2.16
CA GLU A 337 10.51 8.84 -1.35
C GLU A 337 9.35 9.83 -1.41
N GLU A 338 8.87 10.15 -2.61
CA GLU A 338 7.75 11.08 -2.81
C GLU A 338 6.47 10.56 -2.13
N GLN A 339 6.17 9.28 -2.34
CA GLN A 339 5.01 8.65 -1.73
C GLN A 339 5.15 8.56 -0.20
N ALA A 340 6.35 8.24 0.29
CA ALA A 340 6.64 8.18 1.72
C ALA A 340 6.50 9.55 2.36
N LYS A 341 7.09 10.59 1.77
CA LYS A 341 6.99 11.97 2.24
C LYS A 341 5.53 12.41 2.31
N ARG A 342 4.75 12.19 1.23
CA ARG A 342 3.32 12.52 1.20
C ARG A 342 2.56 11.81 2.34
N ARG A 343 2.79 10.52 2.56
CA ARG A 343 2.13 9.75 3.64
C ARG A 343 2.50 10.26 5.03
N VAL A 344 3.78 10.56 5.25
CA VAL A 344 4.25 11.09 6.55
C VAL A 344 3.65 12.46 6.82
N VAL A 345 3.70 13.40 5.86
CA VAL A 345 3.10 14.73 5.98
C VAL A 345 1.61 14.61 6.30
N LEU A 346 0.89 13.80 5.53
CA LEU A 346 -0.55 13.60 5.71
C LEU A 346 -0.87 13.00 7.07
N GLY A 347 -0.11 11.99 7.51
CA GLY A 347 -0.28 11.38 8.83
C GLY A 347 -0.11 12.38 9.97
N LEU A 348 0.87 13.29 9.87
CA LEU A 348 1.09 14.34 10.87
C LEU A 348 -0.05 15.38 10.86
N ILE A 349 -0.51 15.80 9.67
CA ILE A 349 -1.63 16.73 9.55
C ILE A 349 -2.91 16.12 10.12
N VAL A 350 -3.24 14.89 9.77
CA VAL A 350 -4.42 14.17 10.29
C VAL A 350 -4.34 14.05 11.81
N ALA A 351 -3.17 13.68 12.36
CA ALA A 351 -2.98 13.60 13.81
C ALA A 351 -3.19 14.96 14.50
N GLU A 352 -2.74 16.05 13.88
CA GLU A 352 -2.93 17.39 14.43
C GLU A 352 -4.41 17.85 14.30
N VAL A 353 -5.13 17.51 13.22
CA VAL A 353 -6.59 17.71 13.12
C VAL A 353 -7.31 16.98 14.25
N VAL A 354 -6.98 15.70 14.46
CA VAL A 354 -7.57 14.90 15.56
C VAL A 354 -7.37 15.58 16.90
N LYS A 355 -6.16 16.06 17.16
CA LYS A 355 -5.80 16.75 18.41
C LYS A 355 -6.49 18.12 18.53
N GLN A 356 -6.46 18.95 17.48
CA GLN A 356 -7.00 20.31 17.46
C GLN A 356 -8.52 20.33 17.63
N PHE A 357 -9.22 19.32 17.09
CA PHE A 357 -10.68 19.19 17.19
C PHE A 357 -11.12 18.16 18.24
N GLU A 358 -10.19 17.64 19.05
CA GLU A 358 -10.44 16.66 20.13
C GLU A 358 -11.26 15.45 19.66
N LEU A 359 -11.03 14.99 18.42
CA LEU A 359 -11.76 13.88 17.83
C LEU A 359 -11.44 12.56 18.54
N LYS A 360 -12.49 11.78 18.79
CA LYS A 360 -12.40 10.41 19.32
C LYS A 360 -13.14 9.50 18.39
N PRO A 361 -12.67 8.23 18.21
CA PRO A 361 -13.39 7.28 17.38
C PRO A 361 -14.83 7.12 17.87
N ASP A 362 -15.78 7.30 16.96
CA ASP A 362 -17.20 7.07 17.22
C ASP A 362 -17.47 5.56 17.23
N GLU A 363 -17.72 5.01 18.39
CA GLU A 363 -17.91 3.56 18.59
C GLU A 363 -19.16 3.02 17.86
N ALA A 364 -20.16 3.87 17.56
CA ALA A 364 -21.30 3.46 16.74
C ALA A 364 -20.87 3.24 15.30
N ARG A 365 -20.09 4.18 14.71
CA ARG A 365 -19.52 4.03 13.37
C ARG A 365 -18.51 2.88 13.29
N VAL A 366 -17.71 2.66 14.34
CA VAL A 366 -16.79 1.52 14.43
C VAL A 366 -17.59 0.21 14.32
N ARG A 367 -18.70 0.11 15.04
CA ARG A 367 -19.58 -1.06 14.99
C ARG A 367 -20.21 -1.24 13.60
N GLU A 368 -20.76 -0.18 13.02
CA GLU A 368 -21.36 -0.20 11.68
C GLU A 368 -20.34 -0.66 10.63
N LEU A 369 -19.11 -0.15 10.68
CA LEU A 369 -18.05 -0.56 9.75
C LEU A 369 -17.68 -2.05 9.92
N ILE A 370 -17.58 -2.55 11.14
CA ILE A 370 -17.32 -3.97 11.39
C ILE A 370 -18.47 -4.84 10.89
N GLU A 371 -19.73 -4.45 11.13
CA GLU A 371 -20.93 -5.15 10.64
C GLU A 371 -21.00 -5.16 9.11
N GLU A 372 -20.66 -4.04 8.46
CA GLU A 372 -20.55 -3.95 7.00
C GLU A 372 -19.49 -4.91 6.46
N MET A 373 -18.28 -4.90 7.03
CA MET A 373 -17.20 -5.82 6.65
C MET A 373 -17.57 -7.28 6.87
N ALA A 374 -18.24 -7.58 7.98
CA ALA A 374 -18.70 -8.92 8.32
C ALA A 374 -19.81 -9.45 7.40
N SER A 375 -20.61 -8.56 6.80
CA SER A 375 -21.77 -8.94 5.97
C SER A 375 -21.42 -9.77 4.73
N ALA A 376 -20.15 -9.72 4.29
CA ALA A 376 -19.64 -10.52 3.16
C ALA A 376 -19.30 -11.97 3.53
N TYR A 377 -19.33 -12.34 4.82
CA TYR A 377 -18.96 -13.66 5.29
C TYR A 377 -20.20 -14.54 5.58
N GLN A 378 -20.01 -15.85 5.57
CA GLN A 378 -21.11 -16.80 5.85
C GLN A 378 -21.64 -16.72 7.30
N GLU A 379 -20.76 -16.33 8.23
CA GLU A 379 -21.07 -16.22 9.67
C GLU A 379 -20.68 -14.83 10.20
N PRO A 380 -21.45 -13.77 9.87
CA PRO A 380 -21.12 -12.39 10.22
C PRO A 380 -20.89 -12.17 11.73
N GLU A 381 -21.70 -12.79 12.57
CA GLU A 381 -21.60 -12.62 14.03
C GLU A 381 -20.25 -13.12 14.59
N GLN A 382 -19.69 -14.19 14.04
CA GLN A 382 -18.38 -14.70 14.46
C GLN A 382 -17.25 -13.74 14.05
N VAL A 383 -17.36 -13.13 12.86
CA VAL A 383 -16.39 -12.13 12.39
C VAL A 383 -16.45 -10.89 13.29
N VAL A 384 -17.64 -10.38 13.60
CA VAL A 384 -17.82 -9.27 14.54
C VAL A 384 -17.19 -9.59 15.90
N ALA A 385 -17.50 -10.78 16.46
CA ALA A 385 -16.95 -11.20 17.74
C ALA A 385 -15.41 -11.34 17.72
N TRP A 386 -14.83 -11.71 16.58
CA TRP A 386 -13.39 -11.81 16.40
C TRP A 386 -12.73 -10.42 16.44
N TYR A 387 -13.30 -9.41 15.76
CA TYR A 387 -12.81 -8.03 15.81
C TYR A 387 -12.77 -7.51 17.26
N TYR A 388 -13.85 -7.70 18.01
CA TYR A 388 -13.92 -7.25 19.42
C TYR A 388 -12.97 -7.97 20.37
N LYS A 389 -12.43 -9.14 20.00
CA LYS A 389 -11.43 -9.88 20.78
C LYS A 389 -9.99 -9.53 20.40
N ASN A 390 -9.78 -8.84 19.31
CA ASN A 390 -8.44 -8.53 18.78
C ASN A 390 -8.20 -7.02 18.83
N ASP A 391 -7.48 -6.56 19.85
CA ASP A 391 -7.20 -5.14 20.07
C ASP A 391 -6.47 -4.48 18.90
N GLN A 392 -5.59 -5.21 18.22
CA GLN A 392 -4.88 -4.68 17.05
C GLN A 392 -5.85 -4.37 15.91
N GLN A 393 -6.71 -5.32 15.55
CA GLN A 393 -7.71 -5.16 14.49
C GLN A 393 -8.73 -4.08 14.84
N MET A 394 -9.15 -4.04 16.10
CA MET A 394 -10.05 -3.01 16.60
C MET A 394 -9.43 -1.61 16.47
N ASN A 395 -8.15 -1.45 16.78
CA ASN A 395 -7.44 -0.18 16.64
C ASN A 395 -7.29 0.22 15.16
N GLU A 396 -7.11 -0.73 14.25
CA GLU A 396 -7.09 -0.48 12.80
C GLU A 396 -8.45 0.08 12.34
N VAL A 397 -9.56 -0.55 12.75
CA VAL A 397 -10.92 -0.07 12.42
C VAL A 397 -11.18 1.32 13.03
N ARG A 398 -10.81 1.54 14.29
CA ARG A 398 -10.92 2.86 14.94
C ARG A 398 -10.14 3.94 14.20
N SER A 399 -8.97 3.59 13.67
CA SER A 399 -8.16 4.52 12.87
C SER A 399 -8.84 4.90 11.57
N VAL A 400 -9.49 3.95 10.89
CA VAL A 400 -10.28 4.22 9.68
C VAL A 400 -11.45 5.15 9.98
N VAL A 401 -12.21 4.86 11.04
CA VAL A 401 -13.35 5.70 11.47
C VAL A 401 -12.87 7.10 11.85
N LEU A 402 -11.74 7.21 12.54
CA LEU A 402 -11.18 8.50 12.93
C LEU A 402 -10.75 9.32 11.70
N GLU A 403 -10.16 8.67 10.70
CA GLU A 403 -9.82 9.31 9.43
C GLU A 403 -11.08 9.82 8.69
N GLU A 404 -12.17 9.04 8.70
CA GLU A 404 -13.46 9.48 8.16
C GLU A 404 -14.02 10.70 8.91
N GLN A 405 -13.93 10.72 10.24
CA GLN A 405 -14.34 11.87 11.05
C GLN A 405 -13.50 13.12 10.78
N VAL A 406 -12.19 12.95 10.46
CA VAL A 406 -11.35 14.05 9.98
C VAL A 406 -11.88 14.59 8.65
N VAL A 407 -12.22 13.72 7.69
CA VAL A 407 -12.83 14.14 6.43
C VAL A 407 -14.12 14.91 6.67
N ASP A 408 -15.02 14.40 7.51
CA ASP A 408 -16.28 15.07 7.87
C ASP A 408 -16.03 16.45 8.49
N THR A 409 -15.05 16.56 9.38
CA THR A 409 -14.66 17.81 10.05
C THR A 409 -14.17 18.86 9.06
N VAL A 410 -13.37 18.44 8.07
CA VAL A 410 -12.88 19.31 7.01
C VAL A 410 -14.04 19.74 6.11
N LEU A 411 -14.92 18.82 5.70
CA LEU A 411 -16.07 19.11 4.84
C LEU A 411 -17.04 20.12 5.46
N GLN A 412 -17.18 20.16 6.79
CA GLN A 412 -18.00 21.17 7.49
C GLN A 412 -17.44 22.59 7.35
N LYS A 413 -16.17 22.76 7.03
CA LYS A 413 -15.47 24.05 6.94
C LYS A 413 -15.06 24.41 5.52
N ALA A 414 -14.86 23.41 4.67
CA ALA A 414 -14.40 23.54 3.29
C ALA A 414 -15.48 24.13 2.37
N ASN A 415 -15.05 24.64 1.22
CA ASN A 415 -15.94 25.09 0.16
C ASN A 415 -16.38 23.90 -0.69
N VAL A 416 -17.53 23.31 -0.35
CA VAL A 416 -18.07 22.14 -1.07
C VAL A 416 -19.01 22.61 -2.17
N THR A 417 -18.76 22.15 -3.40
CA THR A 417 -19.64 22.35 -4.56
C THR A 417 -20.13 20.99 -5.07
N ASP A 418 -21.45 20.87 -5.27
CA ASP A 418 -22.03 19.65 -5.82
C ASP A 418 -22.01 19.69 -7.34
N LYS A 419 -21.60 18.59 -7.98
CA LYS A 419 -21.54 18.42 -9.43
C LYS A 419 -22.30 17.18 -9.86
N ALA A 420 -23.36 17.36 -10.62
CA ALA A 420 -24.12 16.26 -11.19
C ALA A 420 -23.30 15.61 -12.32
N VAL A 421 -23.17 14.27 -12.27
CA VAL A 421 -22.47 13.45 -13.26
C VAL A 421 -23.24 12.16 -13.49
N SER A 422 -22.87 11.41 -14.55
CA SER A 422 -23.39 10.07 -14.78
C SER A 422 -22.83 9.05 -13.76
N TYR A 423 -23.52 7.92 -13.59
CA TYR A 423 -23.00 6.79 -12.81
C TYR A 423 -21.60 6.39 -13.30
N GLU A 424 -21.45 6.22 -14.62
CA GLU A 424 -20.19 5.81 -15.25
C GLU A 424 -19.02 6.76 -14.92
N ASP A 425 -19.24 8.08 -15.00
CA ASP A 425 -18.21 9.08 -14.68
C ASP A 425 -17.91 9.12 -13.18
N ALA A 426 -18.91 8.87 -12.33
CA ALA A 426 -18.72 8.83 -10.89
C ALA A 426 -17.86 7.67 -10.43
N VAL A 427 -18.00 6.47 -11.06
CA VAL A 427 -17.24 5.26 -10.68
C VAL A 427 -15.90 5.12 -11.41
N LYS A 428 -15.65 5.86 -12.49
CA LYS A 428 -14.33 5.85 -13.15
C LYS A 428 -13.22 6.13 -12.14
N PRO A 429 -12.12 5.37 -12.14
CA PRO A 429 -10.95 5.69 -11.34
C PRO A 429 -10.51 7.14 -11.58
N ALA A 430 -10.04 7.81 -10.52
CA ALA A 430 -9.40 9.11 -10.70
C ALA A 430 -8.20 8.94 -11.66
N GLU A 431 -8.12 9.78 -12.69
CA GLU A 431 -6.92 9.81 -13.52
C GLU A 431 -5.71 10.06 -12.63
N ALA A 432 -4.67 9.24 -12.79
CA ALA A 432 -3.41 9.50 -12.11
C ALA A 432 -2.94 10.90 -12.51
N PRO A 433 -2.44 11.73 -11.58
CA PRO A 433 -1.90 13.03 -11.91
C PRO A 433 -0.86 12.84 -13.03
N LYS A 434 -1.05 13.51 -14.16
CA LYS A 434 -0.05 13.54 -15.22
C LYS A 434 1.23 14.08 -14.59
N ALA A 435 2.28 13.28 -14.61
CA ALA A 435 3.60 13.74 -14.29
C ALA A 435 3.96 14.81 -15.35
N ASP A 436 4.05 16.08 -14.91
CA ASP A 436 4.59 17.18 -15.72
C ASP A 436 6.11 17.03 -15.87
#